data_4354a378713ae92d050adc5baf90ca0c
#
_entry.id   4354a378713ae92d050adc5baf90ca0c
#
_cell.length_a   1.000
_cell.length_b   1.000
_cell.length_c   1.000
_cell.angle_alpha   90.00
_cell.angle_beta   90.00
_cell.angle_gamma   90.00
#
_symmetry.space_group_name_H-M   'P 1'
#
loop_
_entity.id
_entity.type
_entity.pdbx_description
1 polymer ?
#
loop_
_entity_poly.entity_id
_entity_poly.type
_entity_poly.pdbx_seq_one_letter_code
_entity_poly.pdbx_strand_id
1 'polypeptide(L)'
;MAMAMMAALFVACGDDGTDDETPPPAVPTIALDGGDIDQPQEITNPMSVKIGVTAPGAIAGFTVTIDSPALTAEMLATVGLATELNLVNPGSMAEALGALGFPSGEAVSGKTALTFDISKLVPMIAQIYNETSDHKFILKVTDAKGKSTTKTLTCHLTGKVALAYNNDADLWANTATVTAANVPDGGSVQYRVKGAADWTDAVLVEGSKYRLAPVYETSKNAAGLDVHTIKAGTGVFAATNYEVRIAKDGQTVDSKEFATAAGDKIPNGDMSGWSKKQMTTDGKTFWPITYPNAEGNSVWDSGNNMFLEQYNDDGTPTIFTPLCRQDETEPGTARLQARMVLDFVFAPGNMFTGDFNYSGFSGTVNFGKPYAWTARPRALKVRYKAQIGKIDKVGSYDPDGASYQDKQDCARIFVAVVNWKAQHGVTSGMTEPAGMWDPAVKTSLDEGAILGYGDLVITQTATGWVEATLPFNWYAKDAANPASAPFSLVISCATSMRGDYLTGCSTNTMQVDDFEWAY
;
A
#
# COMPACT_ATOMS: atom_id res chain seq x y z
N MET A 1 25.91 -41.86 35.89
CA MET A 1 26.68 -41.65 37.10
C MET A 1 25.67 -41.28 38.19
N ALA A 2 25.38 -42.20 39.09
CA ALA A 2 24.35 -42.06 40.09
C ALA A 2 24.78 -41.07 41.17
N MET A 3 23.94 -40.11 41.49
CA MET A 3 24.17 -39.20 42.60
C MET A 3 23.10 -39.46 43.69
N ALA A 4 23.59 -39.94 44.80
CA ALA A 4 22.83 -40.42 45.93
C ALA A 4 22.10 -39.28 46.66
N MET A 5 20.87 -39.58 47.05
CA MET A 5 20.06 -38.78 47.94
C MET A 5 20.67 -38.87 49.37
N MET A 6 21.12 -37.73 49.91
CA MET A 6 21.59 -37.67 51.32
C MET A 6 20.43 -37.16 52.17
N ALA A 7 19.80 -38.06 52.88
CA ALA A 7 18.87 -37.73 53.96
C ALA A 7 19.66 -37.32 55.22
N ALA A 8 19.52 -36.05 55.62
CA ALA A 8 20.07 -35.62 56.93
C ALA A 8 19.12 -36.01 58.05
N LEU A 9 19.52 -36.97 58.82
CA LEU A 9 18.94 -37.28 60.12
C LEU A 9 19.49 -36.29 61.18
N PHE A 10 18.66 -35.39 61.66
CA PHE A 10 18.94 -34.69 62.91
C PHE A 10 18.41 -35.54 64.09
N VAL A 11 19.31 -36.06 64.85
CA VAL A 11 19.04 -36.59 66.18
C VAL A 11 19.19 -35.43 67.17
N ALA A 12 18.10 -34.99 67.79
CA ALA A 12 18.13 -34.14 68.95
C ALA A 12 17.72 -35.01 70.16
N CYS A 13 18.62 -35.15 71.10
CA CYS A 13 18.34 -35.75 72.44
C CYS A 13 17.70 -34.72 73.35
N GLY A 14 16.60 -35.06 73.94
CA GLY A 14 16.23 -34.78 75.32
C GLY A 14 15.49 -33.51 75.63
N ASP A 15 14.19 -33.56 75.91
CA ASP A 15 13.71 -33.41 77.29
C ASP A 15 12.20 -33.74 77.36
N ASP A 16 11.75 -34.24 78.47
CA ASP A 16 10.39 -34.69 78.76
C ASP A 16 9.36 -33.57 78.62
N GLY A 17 8.43 -33.73 77.68
CA GLY A 17 7.21 -32.92 77.54
C GLY A 17 6.30 -33.68 76.58
N THR A 18 5.31 -34.39 77.08
CA THR A 18 4.23 -35.03 76.32
C THR A 18 3.35 -33.96 75.70
N ASP A 19 3.75 -33.45 74.52
CA ASP A 19 2.84 -32.86 73.57
C ASP A 19 2.84 -33.72 72.29
N ASP A 20 1.75 -34.45 72.12
CA ASP A 20 1.44 -35.30 71.00
C ASP A 20 1.15 -34.34 69.80
N GLU A 21 2.21 -33.67 69.33
CA GLU A 21 2.13 -32.88 68.11
C GLU A 21 1.99 -33.85 66.93
N THR A 22 0.74 -34.20 66.63
CA THR A 22 0.44 -34.83 65.34
C THR A 22 1.02 -33.93 64.23
N PRO A 23 1.93 -34.45 63.40
CA PRO A 23 2.51 -33.67 62.33
C PRO A 23 1.38 -33.05 61.52
N PRO A 24 1.48 -31.77 61.13
CA PRO A 24 0.41 -31.07 60.39
C PRO A 24 -0.01 -31.96 59.23
N PRO A 25 -1.32 -32.13 59.00
CA PRO A 25 -1.81 -33.07 57.98
C PRO A 25 -1.22 -32.69 56.65
N ALA A 26 -0.54 -33.62 55.99
CA ALA A 26 0.14 -33.40 54.71
C ALA A 26 -0.82 -32.85 53.66
N VAL A 27 -0.43 -31.76 52.97
CA VAL A 27 -1.19 -31.14 51.90
C VAL A 27 -0.88 -31.82 50.55
N PRO A 28 -1.77 -31.74 49.55
CA PRO A 28 -1.44 -32.19 48.21
C PRO A 28 -0.16 -31.51 47.67
N THR A 29 0.61 -32.22 46.85
CA THR A 29 1.79 -31.70 46.17
C THR A 29 1.64 -31.81 44.66
N ILE A 30 2.19 -30.85 43.94
CA ILE A 30 2.22 -30.80 42.46
C ILE A 30 3.67 -30.51 42.07
N ALA A 31 4.28 -31.37 41.27
CA ALA A 31 5.66 -31.21 40.82
C ALA A 31 5.82 -31.58 39.34
N LEU A 32 6.70 -30.89 38.63
CA LEU A 32 7.08 -31.23 37.27
C LEU A 32 8.13 -32.34 37.29
N ASP A 33 7.90 -33.42 36.54
CA ASP A 33 8.87 -34.51 36.40
C ASP A 33 10.10 -34.03 35.62
N GLY A 34 11.26 -34.14 36.26
CA GLY A 34 12.54 -33.73 35.66
C GLY A 34 12.80 -32.23 35.57
N GLY A 35 11.95 -31.39 36.21
CA GLY A 35 12.10 -29.93 36.18
C GLY A 35 11.57 -29.22 37.42
N ASP A 36 11.69 -27.90 37.43
CA ASP A 36 11.10 -27.03 38.45
C ASP A 36 9.82 -26.39 37.88
N ILE A 37 8.65 -26.70 38.47
CA ILE A 37 7.35 -26.21 38.03
C ILE A 37 7.20 -24.68 38.18
N ASP A 38 7.99 -24.08 39.07
CA ASP A 38 7.97 -22.64 39.34
C ASP A 38 8.87 -21.84 38.37
N GLN A 39 9.61 -22.52 37.46
CA GLN A 39 10.41 -21.91 36.40
C GLN A 39 9.76 -22.09 35.03
N PRO A 40 9.82 -21.11 34.13
CA PRO A 40 9.33 -21.27 32.75
C PRO A 40 10.04 -22.42 32.02
N GLN A 41 9.27 -23.23 31.32
CA GLN A 41 9.77 -24.33 30.49
C GLN A 41 9.72 -23.93 29.01
N GLU A 42 10.85 -23.95 28.30
CA GLU A 42 10.89 -23.66 26.88
C GLU A 42 10.17 -24.73 26.06
N ILE A 43 9.23 -24.33 25.20
CA ILE A 43 8.49 -25.25 24.32
C ILE A 43 9.41 -25.75 23.21
N THR A 44 9.64 -27.05 23.21
CA THR A 44 10.39 -27.75 22.16
C THR A 44 9.52 -28.84 21.52
N ASN A 45 9.91 -29.28 20.33
CA ASN A 45 9.22 -30.40 19.68
C ASN A 45 10.26 -31.47 19.24
N PRO A 46 10.29 -32.66 19.90
CA PRO A 46 9.39 -33.11 20.95
C PRO A 46 9.70 -32.51 22.33
N MET A 47 8.71 -32.50 23.22
CA MET A 47 8.83 -32.08 24.61
C MET A 47 8.05 -33.04 25.50
N SER A 48 8.61 -33.41 26.65
CA SER A 48 7.90 -34.20 27.67
C SER A 48 7.49 -33.32 28.84
N VAL A 49 6.19 -33.27 29.13
CA VAL A 49 5.64 -32.46 30.22
C VAL A 49 4.72 -33.35 31.06
N LYS A 50 5.29 -33.93 32.11
CA LYS A 50 4.60 -34.82 33.05
C LYS A 50 4.57 -34.17 34.42
N ILE A 51 3.38 -34.10 35.01
CA ILE A 51 3.14 -33.45 36.28
C ILE A 51 2.72 -34.53 37.27
N GLY A 52 3.57 -34.77 38.25
CA GLY A 52 3.28 -35.65 39.39
C GLY A 52 2.38 -34.93 40.39
N VAL A 53 1.28 -35.58 40.75
CA VAL A 53 0.36 -35.11 41.79
C VAL A 53 0.31 -36.14 42.90
N THR A 54 0.52 -35.70 44.15
CA THR A 54 0.35 -36.55 45.33
C THR A 54 -0.66 -35.88 46.27
N ALA A 55 -1.68 -36.60 46.69
CA ALA A 55 -2.72 -36.12 47.59
C ALA A 55 -2.99 -37.16 48.71
N PRO A 56 -2.33 -37.05 49.85
CA PRO A 56 -2.45 -38.02 50.93
C PRO A 56 -3.87 -38.20 51.45
N GLY A 57 -4.73 -37.23 51.34
CA GLY A 57 -6.15 -37.28 51.69
C GLY A 57 -7.06 -37.78 50.57
N ALA A 58 -6.51 -38.36 49.49
CA ALA A 58 -7.17 -38.73 48.24
C ALA A 58 -7.77 -37.52 47.46
N ILE A 59 -7.64 -37.50 46.15
CA ILE A 59 -8.09 -36.41 45.30
C ILE A 59 -9.62 -36.33 45.27
N ALA A 60 -10.18 -35.21 45.70
CA ALA A 60 -11.58 -34.86 45.61
C ALA A 60 -11.87 -33.79 44.53
N GLY A 61 -10.86 -32.99 44.14
CA GLY A 61 -10.93 -32.03 43.07
C GLY A 61 -9.59 -31.87 42.37
N PHE A 62 -9.61 -31.82 41.04
CA PHE A 62 -8.44 -31.46 40.24
C PHE A 62 -8.91 -30.65 39.04
N THR A 63 -8.55 -29.36 39.02
CA THR A 63 -8.84 -28.45 37.92
C THR A 63 -7.55 -27.95 37.28
N VAL A 64 -7.59 -27.79 35.96
CA VAL A 64 -6.52 -27.17 35.17
C VAL A 64 -7.12 -26.01 34.41
N THR A 65 -6.68 -24.77 34.70
CA THR A 65 -7.08 -23.57 33.96
C THR A 65 -5.99 -23.23 32.95
N ILE A 66 -6.38 -23.09 31.70
CA ILE A 66 -5.49 -22.76 30.58
C ILE A 66 -5.59 -21.25 30.33
N ASP A 67 -4.47 -20.53 30.49
CA ASP A 67 -4.29 -19.13 30.15
C ASP A 67 -3.21 -19.04 29.05
N SER A 68 -3.66 -18.96 27.79
CA SER A 68 -2.78 -19.10 26.64
C SER A 68 -3.32 -18.30 25.44
N PRO A 69 -2.51 -17.43 24.83
CA PRO A 69 -2.92 -16.72 23.60
C PRO A 69 -3.12 -17.66 22.40
N ALA A 70 -2.51 -18.85 22.41
CA ALA A 70 -2.67 -19.84 21.35
C ALA A 70 -3.88 -20.77 21.58
N LEU A 71 -4.16 -21.13 22.85
CA LEU A 71 -5.23 -22.05 23.22
C LEU A 71 -6.44 -21.24 23.73
N THR A 72 -7.05 -20.44 22.84
CA THR A 72 -8.22 -19.63 23.17
C THR A 72 -9.46 -20.48 23.41
N ALA A 73 -10.48 -19.92 24.06
CA ALA A 73 -11.75 -20.62 24.29
C ALA A 73 -12.38 -21.15 22.99
N GLU A 74 -12.27 -20.36 21.91
CA GLU A 74 -12.78 -20.75 20.59
C GLU A 74 -12.00 -21.93 20.01
N MET A 75 -10.66 -21.87 20.08
CA MET A 75 -9.79 -22.96 19.62
C MET A 75 -10.07 -24.24 20.39
N LEU A 76 -10.11 -24.17 21.72
CA LEU A 76 -10.36 -25.32 22.59
C LEU A 76 -11.75 -25.93 22.35
N ALA A 77 -12.76 -25.10 22.09
CA ALA A 77 -14.12 -25.56 21.77
C ALA A 77 -14.16 -26.41 20.48
N THR A 78 -13.31 -26.17 19.50
CA THR A 78 -13.25 -26.96 18.25
C THR A 78 -12.84 -28.43 18.50
N VAL A 79 -12.11 -28.66 19.58
CA VAL A 79 -11.65 -30.01 20.00
C VAL A 79 -12.44 -30.55 21.21
N GLY A 80 -13.54 -29.92 21.59
CA GLY A 80 -14.43 -30.34 22.67
C GLY A 80 -13.91 -30.05 24.06
N LEU A 81 -13.00 -29.08 24.21
CA LEU A 81 -12.42 -28.64 25.49
C LEU A 81 -12.88 -27.21 25.84
N ALA A 82 -12.65 -26.84 27.11
CA ALA A 82 -12.81 -25.46 27.59
C ALA A 82 -11.48 -24.98 28.23
N THR A 83 -11.40 -23.68 28.53
CA THR A 83 -10.24 -23.10 29.22
C THR A 83 -10.10 -23.59 30.69
N GLU A 84 -11.15 -24.14 31.27
CA GLU A 84 -11.11 -24.79 32.57
C GLU A 84 -11.47 -26.29 32.42
N LEU A 85 -10.55 -27.16 32.75
CA LEU A 85 -10.68 -28.61 32.70
C LEU A 85 -10.92 -29.14 34.11
N ASN A 86 -12.09 -29.71 34.39
CA ASN A 86 -12.35 -30.42 35.63
C ASN A 86 -12.06 -31.93 35.44
N LEU A 87 -10.92 -32.39 35.93
CA LEU A 87 -10.48 -33.77 35.71
C LEU A 87 -11.20 -34.80 36.60
N VAL A 88 -11.80 -34.37 37.73
CA VAL A 88 -12.63 -35.26 38.56
C VAL A 88 -14.02 -35.43 37.97
N ASN A 89 -14.63 -34.33 37.50
CA ASN A 89 -15.96 -34.32 36.93
C ASN A 89 -15.91 -33.70 35.50
N PRO A 90 -15.43 -34.44 34.49
CA PRO A 90 -15.14 -33.89 33.19
C PRO A 90 -16.39 -33.52 32.37
N GLY A 91 -17.56 -34.04 32.70
CA GLY A 91 -18.80 -33.78 31.96
C GLY A 91 -18.68 -34.14 30.49
N SER A 92 -19.11 -33.23 29.60
CA SER A 92 -19.04 -33.39 28.14
C SER A 92 -17.61 -33.44 27.58
N MET A 93 -16.60 -33.04 28.35
CA MET A 93 -15.19 -33.04 27.91
C MET A 93 -14.51 -34.39 28.05
N ALA A 94 -15.17 -35.40 28.63
CA ALA A 94 -14.54 -36.71 28.95
C ALA A 94 -13.91 -37.41 27.75
N GLU A 95 -14.58 -37.36 26.58
CA GLU A 95 -14.08 -37.95 25.33
C GLU A 95 -12.85 -37.22 24.81
N ALA A 96 -12.90 -35.87 24.78
CA ALA A 96 -11.79 -35.04 24.33
C ALA A 96 -10.54 -35.17 25.22
N LEU A 97 -10.74 -35.21 26.55
CA LEU A 97 -9.64 -35.45 27.50
C LEU A 97 -9.01 -36.83 27.28
N GLY A 98 -9.83 -37.87 27.06
CA GLY A 98 -9.38 -39.21 26.74
C GLY A 98 -8.58 -39.30 25.44
N ALA A 99 -8.97 -38.57 24.40
CA ALA A 99 -8.24 -38.50 23.12
C ALA A 99 -6.83 -37.90 23.29
N LEU A 100 -6.68 -36.94 24.20
CA LEU A 100 -5.37 -36.39 24.58
C LEU A 100 -4.56 -37.26 25.49
N GLY A 101 -5.19 -38.30 26.08
CA GLY A 101 -4.58 -39.18 27.07
C GLY A 101 -4.58 -38.61 28.49
N PHE A 102 -5.43 -37.62 28.76
CA PHE A 102 -5.54 -37.04 30.09
C PHE A 102 -6.38 -37.94 31.00
N PRO A 103 -5.92 -38.22 32.23
CA PRO A 103 -6.71 -38.95 33.20
C PRO A 103 -7.94 -38.10 33.61
N SER A 104 -9.10 -38.73 33.71
CA SER A 104 -10.32 -38.06 34.16
C SER A 104 -11.29 -39.01 34.83
N GLY A 105 -12.30 -38.48 35.55
CA GLY A 105 -13.29 -39.25 36.26
C GLY A 105 -12.68 -40.17 37.34
N GLU A 106 -13.01 -41.46 37.32
CA GLU A 106 -12.50 -42.46 38.27
C GLU A 106 -10.98 -42.68 38.21
N ALA A 107 -10.34 -42.31 37.07
CA ALA A 107 -8.89 -42.36 36.96
C ALA A 107 -8.19 -41.29 37.82
N VAL A 108 -8.94 -40.26 38.27
CA VAL A 108 -8.45 -39.14 39.08
C VAL A 108 -9.08 -39.15 40.49
N SER A 109 -10.41 -39.28 40.55
CA SER A 109 -11.14 -39.24 41.80
C SER A 109 -10.70 -40.34 42.75
N GLY A 110 -10.46 -40.00 44.02
CA GLY A 110 -10.06 -40.94 45.07
C GLY A 110 -8.62 -41.44 44.99
N LYS A 111 -7.82 -41.01 44.00
CA LYS A 111 -6.39 -41.41 43.93
C LYS A 111 -5.56 -40.62 44.93
N THR A 112 -4.54 -41.28 45.48
CA THR A 112 -3.55 -40.62 46.36
C THR A 112 -2.32 -40.14 45.60
N ALA A 113 -2.12 -40.64 44.38
CA ALA A 113 -1.08 -40.19 43.45
C ALA A 113 -1.51 -40.45 42.01
N LEU A 114 -1.12 -39.55 41.08
CA LEU A 114 -1.29 -39.72 39.65
C LEU A 114 -0.26 -38.89 38.87
N THR A 115 -0.08 -39.23 37.59
CA THR A 115 0.67 -38.42 36.65
C THR A 115 -0.29 -37.79 35.66
N PHE A 116 -0.23 -36.46 35.53
CA PHE A 116 -0.94 -35.69 34.49
C PHE A 116 0.05 -35.36 33.36
N ASP A 117 -0.11 -36.00 32.22
CA ASP A 117 0.80 -35.92 31.09
C ASP A 117 0.20 -35.02 30.00
N ILE A 118 0.80 -33.84 29.79
CA ILE A 118 0.41 -32.87 28.73
C ILE A 118 1.43 -32.77 27.60
N SER A 119 2.31 -33.77 27.48
CA SER A 119 3.34 -33.82 26.43
C SER A 119 2.80 -33.79 25.01
N LYS A 120 1.53 -34.14 24.79
CA LYS A 120 0.88 -34.02 23.47
C LYS A 120 0.33 -32.60 23.20
N LEU A 121 -0.10 -31.90 24.25
CA LEU A 121 -0.75 -30.60 24.10
C LEU A 121 0.28 -29.46 23.93
N VAL A 122 1.31 -29.43 24.79
CA VAL A 122 2.27 -28.33 24.83
C VAL A 122 3.04 -28.15 23.51
N PRO A 123 3.60 -29.21 22.88
CA PRO A 123 4.28 -29.04 21.60
C PRO A 123 3.37 -28.61 20.43
N MET A 124 2.06 -28.86 20.50
CA MET A 124 1.11 -28.40 19.48
C MET A 124 1.02 -26.87 19.42
N ILE A 125 1.27 -26.18 20.53
CA ILE A 125 1.30 -24.73 20.60
C ILE A 125 2.24 -24.18 19.53
N ALA A 126 3.47 -24.70 19.44
CA ALA A 126 4.47 -24.26 18.47
C ALA A 126 4.10 -24.59 16.99
N GLN A 127 3.09 -25.42 16.76
CA GLN A 127 2.60 -25.75 15.41
C GLN A 127 1.50 -24.79 14.92
N ILE A 128 0.72 -24.25 15.87
CA ILE A 128 -0.45 -23.42 15.58
C ILE A 128 -0.21 -21.93 15.88
N TYR A 129 0.87 -21.60 16.58
CA TYR A 129 1.18 -20.24 17.03
C TYR A 129 2.66 -19.92 16.83
N ASN A 130 3.01 -18.71 16.47
CA ASN A 130 4.39 -18.32 16.16
C ASN A 130 4.83 -17.01 16.86
N GLU A 131 4.02 -16.45 17.75
CA GLU A 131 4.43 -15.27 18.51
C GLU A 131 5.13 -15.71 19.82
N THR A 132 6.22 -15.02 20.16
CA THR A 132 6.88 -15.24 21.45
C THR A 132 5.92 -14.92 22.58
N SER A 133 5.64 -15.92 23.44
CA SER A 133 4.63 -15.78 24.48
C SER A 133 4.73 -16.86 25.58
N ASP A 134 4.14 -16.57 26.72
CA ASP A 134 3.95 -17.50 27.80
C ASP A 134 2.55 -18.13 27.73
N HIS A 135 2.51 -19.44 27.96
CA HIS A 135 1.31 -20.26 28.05
C HIS A 135 1.25 -20.90 29.43
N LYS A 136 0.23 -20.54 30.21
CA LYS A 136 0.15 -20.95 31.62
C LYS A 136 -0.91 -22.02 31.82
N PHE A 137 -0.54 -23.05 32.57
CA PHE A 137 -1.43 -24.10 33.02
C PHE A 137 -1.50 -24.03 34.55
N ILE A 138 -2.62 -23.51 35.07
CA ILE A 138 -2.84 -23.34 36.51
C ILE A 138 -3.52 -24.61 37.03
N LEU A 139 -2.78 -25.40 37.82
CA LEU A 139 -3.21 -26.67 38.35
C LEU A 139 -3.62 -26.49 39.82
N LYS A 140 -4.85 -26.86 40.15
CA LYS A 140 -5.36 -26.86 41.52
C LYS A 140 -5.86 -28.24 41.91
N VAL A 141 -5.25 -28.81 42.93
CA VAL A 141 -5.64 -30.11 43.50
C VAL A 141 -6.20 -29.90 44.89
N THR A 142 -7.33 -30.54 45.18
CA THR A 142 -7.99 -30.53 46.50
C THR A 142 -8.21 -31.97 46.93
N ASP A 143 -7.85 -32.31 48.16
CA ASP A 143 -8.09 -33.64 48.74
C ASP A 143 -9.47 -33.73 49.43
N ALA A 144 -9.88 -34.95 49.78
CA ALA A 144 -11.15 -35.21 50.48
C ALA A 144 -11.21 -34.63 51.91
N LYS A 145 -10.09 -34.14 52.45
CA LYS A 145 -10.00 -33.43 53.73
C LYS A 145 -10.08 -31.92 53.57
N GLY A 146 -10.32 -31.42 52.32
CA GLY A 146 -10.43 -30.01 52.00
C GLY A 146 -9.09 -29.25 51.91
N LYS A 147 -7.95 -29.93 51.95
CA LYS A 147 -6.63 -29.33 51.73
C LYS A 147 -6.39 -29.16 50.26
N SER A 148 -5.82 -28.02 49.85
CA SER A 148 -5.57 -27.74 48.43
C SER A 148 -4.19 -27.14 48.19
N THR A 149 -3.66 -27.41 47.01
CA THR A 149 -2.43 -26.82 46.50
C THR A 149 -2.68 -26.32 45.08
N THR A 150 -2.16 -25.14 44.75
CA THR A 150 -2.19 -24.58 43.42
C THR A 150 -0.75 -24.33 42.95
N LYS A 151 -0.45 -24.75 41.74
CA LYS A 151 0.81 -24.46 41.04
C LYS A 151 0.53 -23.98 39.62
N THR A 152 1.39 -23.13 39.09
CA THR A 152 1.32 -22.67 37.69
C THR A 152 2.54 -23.22 36.97
N LEU A 153 2.29 -24.02 35.96
CA LEU A 153 3.29 -24.36 34.94
C LEU A 153 3.26 -23.31 33.86
N THR A 154 4.35 -22.59 33.64
CA THR A 154 4.55 -21.68 32.55
C THR A 154 5.37 -22.35 31.46
N CYS A 155 4.80 -22.45 30.24
CA CYS A 155 5.49 -22.93 29.06
C CYS A 155 5.78 -21.72 28.16
N HIS A 156 7.05 -21.42 27.88
CA HIS A 156 7.50 -20.32 27.08
C HIS A 156 7.69 -20.76 25.63
N LEU A 157 7.03 -20.07 24.69
CA LEU A 157 7.25 -20.24 23.25
C LEU A 157 8.15 -19.12 22.74
N THR A 158 9.30 -19.48 22.24
CA THR A 158 10.11 -18.56 21.41
C THR A 158 9.63 -18.67 19.97
N GLY A 159 8.97 -17.64 19.48
CA GLY A 159 8.49 -17.58 18.10
C GLY A 159 9.64 -17.58 17.10
N LYS A 160 9.43 -18.24 15.96
CA LYS A 160 10.43 -18.27 14.89
C LYS A 160 10.49 -16.91 14.19
N VAL A 161 11.69 -16.41 14.03
CA VAL A 161 11.95 -15.25 13.17
C VAL A 161 11.58 -15.64 11.74
N ALA A 162 10.71 -14.87 11.09
CA ALA A 162 10.28 -15.16 9.73
C ALA A 162 9.83 -13.92 8.98
N LEU A 163 10.16 -13.87 7.68
CA LEU A 163 9.64 -12.92 6.71
C LEU A 163 8.52 -13.57 5.88
N ALA A 164 7.47 -12.81 5.63
CA ALA A 164 6.39 -13.20 4.73
C ALA A 164 5.89 -12.00 3.92
N TYR A 165 5.33 -12.27 2.74
CA TYR A 165 4.58 -11.30 1.94
C TYR A 165 3.58 -12.04 1.04
N ASN A 166 2.54 -11.32 0.60
CA ASN A 166 1.56 -11.78 -0.36
C ASN A 166 1.75 -10.97 -1.65
N ASN A 167 2.08 -11.63 -2.77
CA ASN A 167 2.35 -10.97 -4.05
C ASN A 167 1.22 -10.05 -4.53
N ASP A 168 -0.05 -10.45 -4.31
CA ASP A 168 -1.20 -9.70 -4.83
C ASP A 168 -1.61 -8.53 -3.93
N ALA A 169 -1.31 -8.61 -2.62
CA ALA A 169 -1.72 -7.61 -1.64
C ALA A 169 -0.57 -6.70 -1.18
N ASP A 170 0.66 -7.21 -1.18
CA ASP A 170 1.80 -6.57 -0.55
C ASP A 170 2.79 -5.94 -1.54
N LEU A 171 2.78 -6.35 -2.83
CA LEU A 171 3.74 -5.90 -3.83
C LEU A 171 3.07 -5.06 -4.91
N TRP A 172 3.49 -3.81 -4.99
CA TRP A 172 3.02 -2.81 -5.96
C TRP A 172 4.16 -2.38 -6.90
N ALA A 173 3.87 -1.48 -7.83
CA ALA A 173 4.89 -1.00 -8.77
C ALA A 173 6.05 -0.28 -8.07
N ASN A 174 5.80 0.49 -7.01
CA ASN A 174 6.84 1.23 -6.29
C ASN A 174 6.67 1.25 -4.77
N THR A 175 5.91 0.33 -4.23
CA THR A 175 5.81 0.07 -2.80
C THR A 175 5.72 -1.43 -2.55
N ALA A 176 6.26 -1.88 -1.44
CA ALA A 176 6.11 -3.26 -0.98
C ALA A 176 5.89 -3.26 0.53
N THR A 177 5.11 -4.23 1.01
CA THR A 177 4.90 -4.48 2.43
C THR A 177 5.34 -5.90 2.73
N VAL A 178 6.10 -6.08 3.79
CA VAL A 178 6.50 -7.40 4.29
C VAL A 178 6.09 -7.53 5.74
N THR A 179 5.76 -8.74 6.15
CA THR A 179 5.54 -9.08 7.55
C THR A 179 6.81 -9.72 8.11
N ALA A 180 7.34 -9.19 9.20
CA ALA A 180 8.49 -9.73 9.89
C ALA A 180 8.09 -10.14 11.32
N ALA A 181 7.95 -11.44 11.53
CA ALA A 181 7.61 -12.00 12.84
C ALA A 181 8.86 -12.15 13.70
N ASN A 182 8.71 -11.84 14.99
CA ASN A 182 9.73 -12.08 16.04
C ASN A 182 11.10 -11.47 15.71
N VAL A 183 11.10 -10.23 15.19
CA VAL A 183 12.35 -9.49 14.96
C VAL A 183 13.11 -9.38 16.29
N PRO A 184 14.36 -9.85 16.38
CA PRO A 184 15.12 -9.81 17.63
C PRO A 184 15.33 -8.39 18.14
N ASP A 185 15.43 -8.20 19.44
CA ASP A 185 15.74 -6.89 20.05
C ASP A 185 17.00 -6.26 19.44
N GLY A 186 16.88 -5.01 18.96
CA GLY A 186 17.92 -4.33 18.23
C GLY A 186 18.17 -4.87 16.82
N GLY A 187 17.30 -5.75 16.31
CA GLY A 187 17.29 -6.15 14.91
C GLY A 187 16.54 -5.14 14.04
N SER A 188 16.72 -5.23 12.72
CA SER A 188 16.05 -4.39 11.73
C SER A 188 15.59 -5.20 10.53
N VAL A 189 14.54 -4.71 9.86
CA VAL A 189 14.11 -5.22 8.55
C VAL A 189 14.72 -4.33 7.49
N GLN A 190 15.47 -4.92 6.57
CA GLN A 190 16.23 -4.20 5.55
C GLN A 190 15.95 -4.76 4.16
N TYR A 191 16.04 -3.91 3.15
CA TYR A 191 15.87 -4.30 1.76
C TYR A 191 16.93 -3.65 0.85
N ARG A 192 17.14 -4.25 -0.32
CA ARG A 192 17.99 -3.70 -1.38
C ARG A 192 17.57 -4.21 -2.76
N VAL A 193 17.99 -3.54 -3.81
CA VAL A 193 17.96 -4.12 -5.15
C VAL A 193 18.84 -5.37 -5.14
N LYS A 194 18.36 -6.46 -5.72
CA LYS A 194 19.08 -7.74 -5.72
C LYS A 194 20.49 -7.58 -6.26
N GLY A 195 21.47 -7.96 -5.43
CA GLY A 195 22.90 -7.86 -5.74
C GLY A 195 23.54 -6.49 -5.49
N ALA A 196 22.79 -5.47 -5.05
CA ALA A 196 23.36 -4.19 -4.63
C ALA A 196 24.16 -4.34 -3.32
N ALA A 197 25.13 -3.45 -3.09
CA ALA A 197 25.98 -3.51 -1.88
C ALA A 197 25.22 -3.03 -0.63
N ASP A 198 24.48 -1.93 -0.74
CA ASP A 198 23.90 -1.22 0.40
C ASP A 198 22.49 -1.69 0.74
N TRP A 199 22.22 -1.80 2.03
CA TRP A 199 20.91 -2.11 2.57
C TRP A 199 20.21 -0.83 3.06
N THR A 200 18.90 -0.75 2.85
CA THR A 200 18.02 0.33 3.32
C THR A 200 17.06 -0.24 4.36
N ASP A 201 16.87 0.49 5.46
CA ASP A 201 15.91 0.07 6.49
C ASP A 201 14.46 0.24 5.99
N ALA A 202 13.64 -0.77 6.24
CA ALA A 202 12.20 -0.71 6.04
C ALA A 202 11.52 -0.01 7.22
N VAL A 203 10.38 0.62 6.98
CA VAL A 203 9.64 1.39 7.98
C VAL A 203 8.56 0.52 8.61
N LEU A 204 8.60 0.32 9.93
CA LEU A 204 7.52 -0.33 10.66
C LEU A 204 6.24 0.52 10.57
N VAL A 205 5.16 -0.08 10.07
CA VAL A 205 3.88 0.61 9.88
C VAL A 205 2.90 0.24 10.99
N GLU A 206 2.73 -1.05 11.26
CA GLU A 206 1.79 -1.58 12.24
C GLU A 206 2.20 -3.00 12.65
N GLY A 207 2.22 -3.29 13.93
CA GLY A 207 2.51 -4.61 14.47
C GLY A 207 3.82 -5.20 13.92
N SER A 208 3.72 -6.20 13.06
CA SER A 208 4.85 -6.84 12.38
C SER A 208 4.99 -6.45 10.90
N LYS A 209 4.22 -5.46 10.42
CA LYS A 209 4.22 -5.01 9.02
C LYS A 209 5.25 -3.91 8.80
N TYR A 210 6.12 -4.10 7.83
CA TYR A 210 7.15 -3.17 7.40
C TYR A 210 6.91 -2.75 5.97
N ARG A 211 6.98 -1.45 5.70
CA ARG A 211 6.84 -0.87 4.36
C ARG A 211 8.19 -0.50 3.79
N LEU A 212 8.43 -0.90 2.55
CA LEU A 212 9.56 -0.52 1.72
C LEU A 212 9.14 0.70 0.89
N ALA A 213 8.90 1.82 1.54
CA ALA A 213 8.31 3.01 0.94
C ALA A 213 9.36 4.05 0.54
N PRO A 214 9.07 4.92 -0.45
CA PRO A 214 9.93 6.05 -0.76
C PRO A 214 9.95 7.06 0.39
N VAL A 215 11.07 7.76 0.51
CA VAL A 215 11.20 8.94 1.38
C VAL A 215 10.70 10.16 0.60
N TYR A 216 9.93 11.04 1.25
CA TYR A 216 9.46 12.28 0.64
C TYR A 216 10.27 13.47 1.14
N GLU A 217 10.65 14.34 0.21
CA GLU A 217 11.20 15.66 0.48
C GLU A 217 10.08 16.69 0.40
N THR A 218 10.01 17.59 1.37
CA THR A 218 8.98 18.65 1.42
C THR A 218 9.57 19.97 0.99
N SER A 219 8.88 20.66 0.09
CA SER A 219 9.22 22.00 -0.39
C SER A 219 7.96 22.85 -0.57
N LYS A 220 8.14 24.12 -0.90
CA LYS A 220 7.04 25.00 -1.30
C LYS A 220 7.03 25.15 -2.81
N ASN A 221 5.83 25.04 -3.42
CA ASN A 221 5.65 25.37 -4.82
C ASN A 221 5.57 26.89 -5.03
N ALA A 222 5.40 27.34 -6.28
CA ALA A 222 5.32 28.76 -6.63
C ALA A 222 4.13 29.49 -5.98
N ALA A 223 3.06 28.79 -5.64
CA ALA A 223 1.90 29.32 -4.91
C ALA A 223 2.10 29.31 -3.38
N GLY A 224 3.25 28.87 -2.87
CA GLY A 224 3.56 28.81 -1.44
C GLY A 224 2.96 27.60 -0.71
N LEU A 225 2.38 26.65 -1.44
CA LEU A 225 1.79 25.42 -0.86
C LEU A 225 2.87 24.38 -0.60
N ASP A 226 2.71 23.62 0.50
CA ASP A 226 3.59 22.49 0.76
C ASP A 226 3.33 21.36 -0.25
N VAL A 227 4.40 20.91 -0.86
CA VAL A 227 4.42 19.78 -1.78
C VAL A 227 5.51 18.79 -1.41
N HIS A 228 5.27 17.52 -1.73
CA HIS A 228 6.14 16.42 -1.38
C HIS A 228 6.56 15.69 -2.65
N THR A 229 7.87 15.65 -2.90
CA THR A 229 8.46 14.88 -4.00
C THR A 229 9.13 13.62 -3.47
N ILE A 230 9.13 12.56 -4.26
CA ILE A 230 9.84 11.32 -3.89
C ILE A 230 11.34 11.57 -4.04
N LYS A 231 12.09 11.39 -2.94
CA LYS A 231 13.55 11.49 -2.93
C LYS A 231 14.16 10.46 -3.88
N ALA A 232 15.08 10.93 -4.72
CA ALA A 232 15.78 10.05 -5.66
C ALA A 232 16.51 8.89 -4.94
N GLY A 233 16.45 7.69 -5.51
CA GLY A 233 17.13 6.50 -4.99
C GLY A 233 16.47 5.86 -3.75
N THR A 234 15.30 6.32 -3.30
CA THR A 234 14.59 5.75 -2.14
C THR A 234 13.34 4.97 -2.55
N GLY A 235 12.92 4.03 -1.69
CA GLY A 235 11.79 3.14 -1.93
C GLY A 235 12.12 2.02 -2.93
N VAL A 236 11.11 1.44 -3.52
CA VAL A 236 11.24 0.41 -4.55
C VAL A 236 10.81 0.94 -5.92
N PHE A 237 11.39 0.40 -6.99
CA PHE A 237 11.12 0.76 -8.37
C PHE A 237 10.28 -0.32 -9.05
N ALA A 238 9.54 0.04 -10.10
CA ALA A 238 8.77 -0.91 -10.87
C ALA A 238 9.64 -1.98 -11.57
N ALA A 239 9.08 -3.15 -11.79
CA ALA A 239 9.71 -4.28 -12.51
C ALA A 239 11.13 -4.62 -12.02
N THR A 240 11.38 -4.50 -10.72
CA THR A 240 12.72 -4.63 -10.14
C THR A 240 12.74 -5.76 -9.12
N ASN A 241 13.81 -6.57 -9.13
CA ASN A 241 14.03 -7.64 -8.16
C ASN A 241 14.71 -7.09 -6.90
N TYR A 242 14.20 -7.49 -5.75
CA TYR A 242 14.67 -7.08 -4.43
C TYR A 242 15.01 -8.28 -3.55
N GLU A 243 15.90 -8.03 -2.60
CA GLU A 243 16.14 -8.86 -1.43
C GLU A 243 15.67 -8.10 -0.20
N VAL A 244 14.99 -8.79 0.71
CA VAL A 244 14.60 -8.29 2.04
C VAL A 244 15.14 -9.23 3.10
N ARG A 245 15.62 -8.69 4.21
CA ARG A 245 16.15 -9.49 5.33
C ARG A 245 15.72 -8.95 6.68
N ILE A 246 15.70 -9.84 7.68
CA ILE A 246 15.81 -9.47 9.08
C ILE A 246 17.29 -9.55 9.44
N ALA A 247 17.87 -8.46 9.93
CA ALA A 247 19.26 -8.38 10.31
C ALA A 247 19.40 -8.10 11.81
N LYS A 248 20.38 -8.75 12.45
CA LYS A 248 20.80 -8.52 13.84
C LYS A 248 22.34 -8.49 13.88
N ASP A 249 22.89 -7.44 14.46
CA ASP A 249 24.35 -7.24 14.57
C ASP A 249 25.10 -7.41 13.22
N GLY A 250 24.48 -6.92 12.13
CA GLY A 250 24.98 -7.01 10.77
C GLY A 250 24.79 -8.38 10.08
N GLN A 251 24.35 -9.39 10.81
CA GLN A 251 24.12 -10.74 10.28
C GLN A 251 22.66 -10.90 9.80
N THR A 252 22.45 -11.65 8.73
CA THR A 252 21.12 -12.00 8.23
C THR A 252 20.56 -13.16 9.06
N VAL A 253 19.38 -12.96 9.68
CA VAL A 253 18.67 -13.97 10.45
C VAL A 253 17.68 -14.72 9.57
N ASP A 254 16.93 -13.99 8.73
CA ASP A 254 16.04 -14.55 7.70
C ASP A 254 16.03 -13.62 6.49
N SER A 255 15.76 -14.16 5.31
CA SER A 255 15.70 -13.38 4.08
C SER A 255 14.75 -13.97 3.05
N LYS A 256 14.22 -13.09 2.21
CA LYS A 256 13.39 -13.44 1.05
C LYS A 256 13.73 -12.57 -0.15
N GLU A 257 13.35 -13.06 -1.32
CA GLU A 257 13.40 -12.31 -2.58
C GLU A 257 11.98 -12.04 -3.08
N PHE A 258 11.77 -10.91 -3.72
CA PHE A 258 10.52 -10.56 -4.38
C PHE A 258 10.78 -9.69 -5.60
N ALA A 259 9.80 -9.57 -6.49
CA ALA A 259 9.81 -8.64 -7.61
C ALA A 259 8.62 -7.68 -7.50
N THR A 260 8.87 -6.40 -7.77
CA THR A 260 7.79 -5.41 -7.89
C THR A 260 7.06 -5.55 -9.21
N ALA A 261 5.79 -5.16 -9.23
CA ALA A 261 5.00 -5.12 -10.46
C ALA A 261 5.57 -4.10 -11.46
N ALA A 262 5.36 -4.35 -12.76
CA ALA A 262 5.52 -3.32 -13.77
C ALA A 262 4.33 -2.35 -13.64
N GLY A 263 4.53 -1.08 -13.54
CA GLY A 263 3.44 -0.10 -13.50
C GLY A 263 2.58 -0.12 -14.78
N ASP A 264 1.37 0.40 -14.70
CA ASP A 264 0.50 0.56 -15.85
C ASP A 264 1.07 1.57 -16.84
N LYS A 265 0.73 1.37 -18.12
CA LYS A 265 1.08 2.31 -19.19
C LYS A 265 -0.01 3.36 -19.36
N ILE A 266 0.38 4.55 -19.77
CA ILE A 266 -0.56 5.58 -20.22
C ILE A 266 -1.17 5.11 -21.55
N PRO A 267 -2.50 4.96 -21.66
CA PRO A 267 -3.12 4.52 -22.90
C PRO A 267 -2.76 5.46 -24.06
N ASN A 268 -2.31 4.90 -25.19
CA ASN A 268 -1.77 5.63 -26.34
C ASN A 268 -0.67 6.66 -25.99
N GLY A 269 0.14 6.37 -24.96
CA GLY A 269 1.23 7.26 -24.54
C GLY A 269 2.34 7.41 -25.59
N ASP A 270 2.47 6.43 -26.47
CA ASP A 270 3.38 6.40 -27.63
C ASP A 270 2.80 7.08 -28.89
N MET A 271 1.69 7.76 -28.77
CA MET A 271 0.99 8.50 -29.83
C MET A 271 0.84 7.72 -31.16
N SER A 272 0.88 6.40 -31.11
CA SER A 272 0.79 5.53 -32.31
C SER A 272 -0.63 5.38 -32.85
N GLY A 273 -1.65 5.50 -31.97
CA GLY A 273 -3.06 5.33 -32.31
C GLY A 273 -3.70 6.62 -32.78
N TRP A 274 -4.18 6.64 -34.03
CA TRP A 274 -4.92 7.76 -34.61
C TRP A 274 -6.15 7.26 -35.36
N SER A 275 -7.25 7.99 -35.20
CA SER A 275 -8.51 7.71 -35.89
C SER A 275 -9.27 9.00 -36.16
N LYS A 276 -10.47 8.89 -36.69
CA LYS A 276 -11.41 10.00 -36.84
C LYS A 276 -12.64 9.73 -35.99
N LYS A 277 -13.08 10.73 -35.23
CA LYS A 277 -14.33 10.64 -34.48
C LYS A 277 -15.40 11.55 -35.10
N GLN A 278 -16.64 11.09 -35.09
CA GLN A 278 -17.79 11.88 -35.50
C GLN A 278 -18.01 13.02 -34.50
N MET A 279 -18.06 14.26 -34.99
CA MET A 279 -18.42 15.41 -34.18
C MET A 279 -19.91 15.71 -34.27
N THR A 280 -20.57 15.94 -33.14
CA THR A 280 -21.95 16.41 -33.05
C THR A 280 -21.97 17.67 -32.19
N THR A 281 -22.58 18.75 -32.70
CA THR A 281 -22.78 20.01 -32.00
C THR A 281 -24.13 20.60 -32.34
N ASP A 282 -24.82 21.21 -31.39
CA ASP A 282 -26.17 21.81 -31.55
C ASP A 282 -27.18 20.87 -32.25
N GLY A 283 -27.07 19.56 -31.96
CA GLY A 283 -27.93 18.50 -32.53
C GLY A 283 -27.62 18.16 -33.99
N LYS A 284 -26.56 18.73 -34.59
CA LYS A 284 -26.10 18.44 -35.96
C LYS A 284 -24.83 17.61 -35.94
N THR A 285 -24.77 16.64 -36.84
CA THR A 285 -23.59 15.79 -37.04
C THR A 285 -22.75 16.36 -38.18
N PHE A 286 -21.46 16.52 -37.92
CA PHE A 286 -20.47 17.00 -38.87
C PHE A 286 -19.56 15.88 -39.36
N TRP A 287 -18.66 16.18 -40.25
CA TRP A 287 -17.64 15.26 -40.74
C TRP A 287 -16.78 14.74 -39.59
N PRO A 288 -16.31 13.46 -39.69
CA PRO A 288 -15.36 12.93 -38.73
C PRO A 288 -14.08 13.76 -38.72
N ILE A 289 -13.65 14.13 -37.52
CA ILE A 289 -12.42 14.91 -37.28
C ILE A 289 -11.30 14.06 -36.76
N THR A 290 -10.06 14.47 -36.97
CA THR A 290 -8.84 13.82 -36.48
C THR A 290 -8.86 13.70 -34.95
N TYR A 291 -8.51 12.50 -34.47
CA TYR A 291 -8.66 12.11 -33.07
C TYR A 291 -7.44 11.30 -32.61
N PRO A 292 -6.76 11.70 -31.51
CA PRO A 292 -5.50 11.10 -31.07
C PRO A 292 -5.68 9.80 -30.29
N ASN A 293 -6.45 8.86 -30.83
CA ASN A 293 -6.66 7.53 -30.28
C ASN A 293 -6.85 6.53 -31.40
N ALA A 294 -6.52 5.25 -31.12
CA ALA A 294 -6.98 4.15 -31.95
C ALA A 294 -8.52 4.06 -31.89
N GLU A 295 -9.12 3.47 -32.92
CA GLU A 295 -10.56 3.25 -32.99
C GLU A 295 -11.06 2.49 -31.75
N GLY A 296 -12.15 2.98 -31.16
CA GLY A 296 -12.72 2.41 -29.93
C GLY A 296 -12.05 2.84 -28.62
N ASN A 297 -10.97 3.59 -28.67
CA ASN A 297 -10.35 4.21 -27.49
C ASN A 297 -10.75 5.69 -27.38
N SER A 298 -10.84 6.23 -26.16
CA SER A 298 -11.29 7.60 -25.91
C SER A 298 -10.58 8.29 -24.75
N VAL A 299 -9.28 8.01 -24.57
CA VAL A 299 -8.51 8.61 -23.45
C VAL A 299 -8.11 10.05 -23.77
N TRP A 300 -7.59 10.29 -24.96
CA TRP A 300 -7.14 11.61 -25.41
C TRP A 300 -8.17 12.30 -26.27
N ASP A 301 -8.17 13.63 -26.23
CA ASP A 301 -8.94 14.50 -27.10
C ASP A 301 -8.15 15.79 -27.41
N SER A 302 -8.72 16.63 -28.25
CA SER A 302 -8.14 17.91 -28.65
C SER A 302 -9.25 18.90 -29.01
N GLY A 303 -8.91 20.18 -29.19
CA GLY A 303 -9.83 21.23 -29.66
C GLY A 303 -10.16 21.16 -31.14
N ASN A 304 -9.85 20.07 -31.84
CA ASN A 304 -10.22 19.91 -33.24
C ASN A 304 -11.74 20.02 -33.42
N ASN A 305 -12.19 20.69 -34.48
CA ASN A 305 -13.60 20.93 -34.70
C ASN A 305 -13.89 21.15 -36.20
N MET A 306 -15.17 21.28 -36.54
CA MET A 306 -15.65 21.41 -37.91
C MET A 306 -15.19 22.68 -38.66
N PHE A 307 -14.64 23.68 -38.01
CA PHE A 307 -14.05 24.84 -38.66
C PHE A 307 -12.59 24.63 -39.07
N LEU A 308 -11.99 23.58 -38.56
CA LEU A 308 -10.58 23.22 -38.77
C LEU A 308 -10.41 22.01 -39.69
N GLU A 309 -11.41 21.15 -39.77
CA GLU A 309 -11.42 19.97 -40.65
C GLU A 309 -12.76 19.85 -41.37
N GLN A 310 -12.71 19.86 -42.71
CA GLN A 310 -13.85 19.61 -43.59
C GLN A 310 -13.38 18.76 -44.78
N TYR A 311 -14.28 17.92 -45.27
CA TYR A 311 -13.96 16.96 -46.33
C TYR A 311 -15.08 16.97 -47.38
N ASN A 312 -14.73 16.66 -48.62
CA ASN A 312 -15.65 16.31 -49.70
C ASN A 312 -16.26 14.92 -49.47
N ASP A 313 -17.29 14.57 -50.23
CA ASP A 313 -17.97 13.29 -50.18
C ASP A 313 -17.02 12.10 -50.51
N ASP A 314 -15.95 12.34 -51.27
CA ASP A 314 -14.91 11.37 -51.59
C ASP A 314 -13.82 11.24 -50.51
N GLY A 315 -13.96 11.98 -49.39
CA GLY A 315 -13.01 11.97 -48.26
C GLY A 315 -11.79 12.87 -48.47
N THR A 316 -11.69 13.63 -49.56
CA THR A 316 -10.61 14.60 -49.77
C THR A 316 -10.85 15.83 -48.89
N PRO A 317 -9.82 16.41 -48.23
CA PRO A 317 -9.99 17.54 -47.37
C PRO A 317 -10.21 18.83 -48.18
N THR A 318 -11.21 19.64 -47.79
CA THR A 318 -11.41 21.01 -48.23
C THR A 318 -10.81 22.04 -47.28
N ILE A 319 -10.82 21.72 -45.97
CA ILE A 319 -10.11 22.44 -44.92
C ILE A 319 -9.36 21.39 -44.10
N PHE A 320 -8.06 21.57 -43.90
CA PHE A 320 -7.27 20.68 -43.03
C PHE A 320 -6.21 21.50 -42.28
N THR A 321 -6.67 22.12 -41.20
CA THR A 321 -5.84 22.93 -40.31
C THR A 321 -6.07 22.53 -38.83
N PRO A 322 -5.98 21.22 -38.49
CA PRO A 322 -6.27 20.77 -37.13
C PRO A 322 -5.30 21.36 -36.12
N LEU A 323 -5.77 21.48 -34.85
CA LEU A 323 -4.96 21.87 -33.70
C LEU A 323 -4.06 20.75 -33.25
N CYS A 324 -4.50 19.51 -33.46
CA CYS A 324 -3.78 18.30 -33.10
C CYS A 324 -3.94 17.26 -34.21
N ARG A 325 -2.83 16.67 -34.66
CA ARG A 325 -2.82 15.61 -35.68
C ARG A 325 -1.60 14.72 -35.54
N GLN A 326 -1.64 13.56 -36.18
CA GLN A 326 -0.42 12.79 -36.35
C GLN A 326 0.60 13.57 -37.17
N ASP A 327 1.87 13.53 -36.78
CA ASP A 327 2.92 14.16 -37.58
C ASP A 327 3.15 13.35 -38.86
N GLU A 328 3.22 14.03 -40.00
CA GLU A 328 3.37 13.40 -41.32
C GLU A 328 4.79 12.88 -41.55
N THR A 329 5.77 13.49 -40.89
CA THR A 329 7.20 13.16 -41.06
C THR A 329 7.73 12.19 -40.02
N GLU A 330 7.07 12.17 -38.86
CA GLU A 330 7.41 11.30 -37.71
C GLU A 330 6.15 10.57 -37.22
N PRO A 331 5.68 9.54 -37.95
CA PRO A 331 4.52 8.75 -37.53
C PRO A 331 4.69 8.20 -36.10
N GLY A 332 3.61 8.21 -35.32
CA GLY A 332 3.68 7.89 -33.90
C GLY A 332 3.92 9.12 -32.99
N THR A 333 3.90 10.31 -33.56
CA THR A 333 4.07 11.57 -32.83
C THR A 333 2.83 12.44 -32.98
N ALA A 334 2.38 13.07 -31.90
CA ALA A 334 1.34 14.09 -31.95
C ALA A 334 1.94 15.47 -32.28
N ARG A 335 1.45 16.11 -33.33
CA ARG A 335 1.78 17.47 -33.67
C ARG A 335 0.65 18.42 -33.27
N LEU A 336 0.96 19.34 -32.38
CA LEU A 336 0.09 20.43 -31.94
C LEU A 336 0.49 21.70 -32.66
N GLN A 337 -0.50 22.47 -33.11
CA GLN A 337 -0.24 23.71 -33.81
C GLN A 337 -1.30 24.75 -33.47
N ALA A 338 -0.86 25.95 -33.06
CA ALA A 338 -1.73 27.11 -32.89
C ALA A 338 -2.33 27.53 -34.23
N ARG A 339 -3.58 28.01 -34.19
CA ARG A 339 -4.33 28.43 -35.41
C ARG A 339 -5.16 29.68 -35.16
N MET A 340 -5.42 30.36 -36.23
CA MET A 340 -6.53 31.31 -36.30
C MET A 340 -7.75 30.58 -36.86
N VAL A 341 -8.80 30.44 -36.06
CA VAL A 341 -10.08 29.88 -36.51
C VAL A 341 -10.90 30.98 -37.15
N LEU A 342 -11.37 30.75 -38.38
CA LEU A 342 -12.10 31.76 -39.17
C LEU A 342 -11.37 33.12 -39.27
N ASP A 343 -10.02 33.12 -39.20
CA ASP A 343 -9.13 34.29 -39.25
C ASP A 343 -9.27 35.32 -38.11
N PHE A 344 -10.11 35.10 -37.11
CA PHE A 344 -10.30 36.03 -36.00
C PHE A 344 -10.23 35.45 -34.60
N VAL A 345 -10.44 34.15 -34.42
CA VAL A 345 -10.32 33.49 -33.10
C VAL A 345 -8.99 32.77 -32.98
N PHE A 346 -8.15 33.15 -32.04
CA PHE A 346 -6.94 32.40 -31.72
C PHE A 346 -7.31 31.10 -30.99
N ALA A 347 -6.75 29.97 -31.43
CA ALA A 347 -6.84 28.68 -30.74
C ALA A 347 -5.45 28.07 -30.59
N PRO A 348 -5.00 27.79 -29.39
CA PRO A 348 -3.74 27.08 -29.17
C PRO A 348 -3.83 25.66 -29.70
N GLY A 349 -2.74 25.11 -30.24
CA GLY A 349 -2.62 23.69 -30.47
C GLY A 349 -2.67 22.98 -29.12
N ASN A 350 -3.55 22.00 -28.94
CA ASN A 350 -3.76 21.33 -27.67
C ASN A 350 -4.09 19.83 -27.81
N MET A 351 -3.78 19.10 -26.78
CA MET A 351 -4.16 17.69 -26.59
C MET A 351 -4.26 17.41 -25.09
N PHE A 352 -5.25 16.66 -24.67
CA PHE A 352 -5.49 16.40 -23.24
C PHE A 352 -6.23 15.08 -23.02
N THR A 353 -6.15 14.54 -21.82
CA THR A 353 -7.01 13.43 -21.39
C THR A 353 -8.34 13.97 -20.90
N GLY A 354 -9.38 13.68 -21.65
CA GLY A 354 -10.70 14.27 -21.44
C GLY A 354 -11.59 14.15 -22.67
N ASP A 355 -12.58 15.03 -22.75
CA ASP A 355 -13.51 15.13 -23.88
C ASP A 355 -13.67 16.61 -24.30
N PHE A 356 -13.77 16.86 -25.60
CA PHE A 356 -14.00 18.17 -26.13
C PHE A 356 -15.41 18.30 -26.70
N ASN A 357 -16.07 19.39 -26.32
CA ASN A 357 -17.36 19.79 -26.86
C ASN A 357 -17.28 21.22 -27.45
N TYR A 358 -17.95 21.43 -28.55
CA TYR A 358 -18.01 22.71 -29.21
C TYR A 358 -19.47 23.14 -29.40
N SER A 359 -19.80 24.39 -29.05
CA SER A 359 -21.14 24.95 -29.23
C SER A 359 -21.03 26.44 -29.51
N GLY A 360 -21.71 26.91 -30.56
CA GLY A 360 -21.64 28.31 -31.01
C GLY A 360 -20.22 28.70 -31.40
N PHE A 361 -19.62 29.63 -30.65
CA PHE A 361 -18.23 30.09 -30.81
C PHE A 361 -17.37 29.77 -29.56
N SER A 362 -17.79 28.80 -28.77
CA SER A 362 -17.08 28.39 -27.55
C SER A 362 -16.77 26.90 -27.57
N GLY A 363 -15.57 26.57 -27.14
CA GLY A 363 -15.14 25.18 -26.87
C GLY A 363 -15.11 24.91 -25.39
N THR A 364 -15.51 23.70 -24.99
CA THR A 364 -15.39 23.22 -23.62
C THR A 364 -14.50 21.98 -23.57
N VAL A 365 -13.41 22.08 -22.87
CA VAL A 365 -12.55 20.96 -22.51
C VAL A 365 -13.08 20.37 -21.20
N ASN A 366 -13.51 19.11 -21.20
CA ASN A 366 -13.91 18.39 -20.02
C ASN A 366 -12.75 17.48 -19.58
N PHE A 367 -11.93 17.98 -18.66
CA PHE A 367 -10.74 17.27 -18.16
C PHE A 367 -11.10 16.06 -17.31
N GLY A 368 -10.28 15.04 -17.41
CA GLY A 368 -10.32 13.84 -16.55
C GLY A 368 -10.79 12.59 -17.28
N LYS A 369 -10.03 11.53 -17.10
CA LYS A 369 -10.36 10.18 -17.57
C LYS A 369 -10.18 9.16 -16.44
N PRO A 370 -10.94 8.03 -16.45
CA PRO A 370 -10.69 6.91 -15.55
C PRO A 370 -9.29 6.37 -15.76
N TYR A 371 -8.61 6.06 -14.66
CA TYR A 371 -7.30 5.41 -14.70
C TYR A 371 -7.12 4.49 -13.49
N ALA A 372 -6.68 3.26 -13.72
CA ALA A 372 -6.40 2.28 -12.68
C ALA A 372 -4.95 2.45 -12.19
N TRP A 373 -4.77 3.23 -11.14
CA TRP A 373 -3.46 3.47 -10.57
C TRP A 373 -2.92 2.24 -9.84
N THR A 374 -1.69 1.82 -10.18
CA THR A 374 -0.97 0.74 -9.50
C THR A 374 -0.08 1.25 -8.38
N ALA A 375 0.32 2.52 -8.43
CA ALA A 375 1.11 3.20 -7.41
C ALA A 375 1.12 4.71 -7.66
N ARG A 376 1.74 5.48 -6.75
CA ARG A 376 2.05 6.88 -6.96
C ARG A 376 3.26 7.00 -7.87
N PRO A 377 3.15 7.57 -9.08
CA PRO A 377 4.32 7.79 -9.92
C PRO A 377 5.28 8.81 -9.31
N ARG A 378 6.57 8.63 -9.57
CA ARG A 378 7.62 9.60 -9.21
C ARG A 378 7.61 10.78 -10.15
N ALA A 379 7.37 10.51 -11.44
CA ALA A 379 7.35 11.51 -12.49
C ALA A 379 6.53 11.04 -13.69
N LEU A 380 6.13 11.99 -14.53
CA LEU A 380 5.78 11.76 -15.92
C LEU A 380 7.04 12.01 -16.78
N LYS A 381 7.37 11.06 -17.66
CA LYS A 381 8.35 11.24 -18.72
C LYS A 381 7.60 11.55 -20.02
N VAL A 382 8.15 12.42 -20.81
CA VAL A 382 7.63 12.79 -22.14
C VAL A 382 8.76 13.33 -22.99
N ARG A 383 8.77 13.08 -24.28
CA ARG A 383 9.65 13.80 -25.19
C ARG A 383 8.89 14.82 -26.00
N TYR A 384 9.53 15.94 -26.29
CA TYR A 384 8.91 17.01 -27.06
C TYR A 384 9.90 17.72 -27.98
N LYS A 385 9.37 18.37 -29.02
CA LYS A 385 9.96 19.50 -29.75
C LYS A 385 9.00 20.66 -29.66
N ALA A 386 9.48 21.88 -29.73
CA ALA A 386 8.60 23.07 -29.71
C ALA A 386 9.19 24.23 -30.51
N GLN A 387 8.34 24.95 -31.19
CA GLN A 387 8.66 26.26 -31.74
C GLN A 387 7.81 27.31 -31.01
N ILE A 388 8.48 28.20 -30.30
CA ILE A 388 7.85 29.19 -29.43
C ILE A 388 8.21 30.59 -29.95
N GLY A 389 7.20 31.35 -30.37
CA GLY A 389 7.34 32.73 -30.85
C GLY A 389 6.89 33.75 -29.81
N LYS A 390 6.78 34.98 -30.25
CA LYS A 390 6.21 36.09 -29.46
C LYS A 390 4.70 36.09 -29.56
N ILE A 391 4.03 36.45 -28.48
CA ILE A 391 2.58 36.62 -28.44
C ILE A 391 2.17 37.71 -29.43
N ASP A 392 1.43 37.31 -30.44
CA ASP A 392 0.88 38.18 -31.49
C ASP A 392 -0.65 38.31 -31.44
N LYS A 393 -1.28 37.52 -30.54
CA LYS A 393 -2.72 37.54 -30.29
C LYS A 393 -2.99 37.71 -28.81
N VAL A 394 -3.88 38.65 -28.49
CA VAL A 394 -4.34 38.90 -27.12
C VAL A 394 -5.85 38.86 -27.13
N GLY A 395 -6.41 37.93 -26.33
CA GLY A 395 -7.85 37.77 -26.20
C GLY A 395 -8.51 38.90 -25.41
N SER A 396 -9.74 39.23 -25.75
CA SER A 396 -10.47 40.37 -25.16
C SER A 396 -10.77 40.20 -23.68
N TYR A 397 -10.79 38.99 -23.20
CA TYR A 397 -11.08 38.64 -21.80
C TYR A 397 -9.82 38.29 -20.97
N ASP A 398 -8.63 38.48 -21.55
CA ASP A 398 -7.39 38.28 -20.78
C ASP A 398 -7.14 39.50 -19.88
N PRO A 399 -7.25 39.35 -18.56
CA PRO A 399 -7.13 40.48 -17.62
C PRO A 399 -5.75 41.13 -17.65
N ASP A 400 -4.71 40.37 -18.02
CA ASP A 400 -3.33 40.83 -18.09
C ASP A 400 -2.83 40.94 -19.54
N GLY A 401 -3.71 40.73 -20.52
CA GLY A 401 -3.37 40.55 -21.94
C GLY A 401 -2.47 41.64 -22.52
N ALA A 402 -2.78 42.91 -22.23
CA ALA A 402 -1.95 44.02 -22.66
C ALA A 402 -0.49 43.95 -22.21
N SER A 403 -0.24 43.29 -21.06
CA SER A 403 1.10 43.10 -20.52
C SER A 403 1.88 42.01 -21.25
N TYR A 404 1.21 41.13 -21.98
CA TYR A 404 1.80 39.99 -22.69
C TYR A 404 2.08 40.25 -24.17
N GLN A 405 1.47 41.24 -24.76
CA GLN A 405 1.70 41.59 -26.17
C GLN A 405 3.19 41.68 -26.48
N ASP A 406 3.64 41.05 -27.56
CA ASP A 406 5.02 40.98 -28.04
C ASP A 406 6.05 40.34 -27.10
N LYS A 407 5.63 39.82 -25.92
CA LYS A 407 6.49 39.02 -25.07
C LYS A 407 6.65 37.60 -25.63
N GLN A 408 7.71 36.92 -25.19
CA GLN A 408 7.89 35.52 -25.49
C GLN A 408 6.72 34.72 -24.92
N ASP A 409 6.09 33.90 -25.76
CA ASP A 409 5.06 32.98 -25.35
C ASP A 409 5.69 31.77 -24.62
N CYS A 410 4.87 30.94 -24.03
CA CYS A 410 5.29 29.67 -23.45
C CYS A 410 4.25 28.57 -23.69
N ALA A 411 4.74 27.39 -24.05
CA ALA A 411 3.93 26.19 -24.08
C ALA A 411 3.94 25.51 -22.71
N ARG A 412 2.98 24.64 -22.46
CA ARG A 412 2.88 23.91 -21.18
C ARG A 412 2.53 22.44 -21.40
N ILE A 413 3.19 21.57 -20.66
CA ILE A 413 2.80 20.18 -20.46
C ILE A 413 2.58 20.01 -18.98
N PHE A 414 1.40 19.57 -18.55
CA PHE A 414 1.19 19.21 -17.16
C PHE A 414 0.43 17.90 -17.02
N VAL A 415 0.59 17.29 -15.87
CA VAL A 415 -0.16 16.11 -15.44
C VAL A 415 -0.73 16.37 -14.06
N ALA A 416 -1.93 15.89 -13.78
CA ALA A 416 -2.51 15.90 -12.44
C ALA A 416 -3.17 14.55 -12.12
N VAL A 417 -2.97 14.09 -10.90
CA VAL A 417 -3.71 13.00 -10.29
C VAL A 417 -4.80 13.63 -9.44
N VAL A 418 -6.05 13.33 -9.76
CA VAL A 418 -7.20 13.97 -9.13
C VAL A 418 -8.19 12.93 -8.60
N ASN A 419 -9.04 13.33 -7.68
CA ASN A 419 -10.10 12.49 -7.11
C ASN A 419 -11.48 13.03 -7.49
N TRP A 420 -11.69 13.29 -8.78
CA TRP A 420 -12.94 13.87 -9.26
C TRP A 420 -14.02 12.81 -9.47
N LYS A 421 -15.25 13.17 -9.09
CA LYS A 421 -16.46 12.35 -9.32
C LYS A 421 -17.10 12.64 -10.67
N ALA A 422 -16.81 13.80 -11.25
CA ALA A 422 -17.24 14.26 -12.57
C ALA A 422 -16.05 14.92 -13.28
N GLN A 423 -16.08 14.99 -14.61
CA GLN A 423 -15.11 15.76 -15.38
C GLN A 423 -15.19 17.24 -15.02
N HIS A 424 -14.05 17.93 -15.06
CA HIS A 424 -13.98 19.37 -14.85
C HIS A 424 -13.97 20.11 -16.19
N GLY A 425 -15.02 20.91 -16.43
CA GLY A 425 -15.19 21.65 -17.66
C GLY A 425 -14.51 23.02 -17.63
N VAL A 426 -13.64 23.29 -18.61
CA VAL A 426 -13.10 24.63 -18.90
C VAL A 426 -13.66 25.10 -20.22
N THR A 427 -14.41 26.19 -20.20
CA THR A 427 -15.03 26.78 -21.41
C THR A 427 -14.27 28.05 -21.81
N SER A 428 -13.94 28.13 -23.07
CA SER A 428 -13.19 29.23 -23.66
C SER A 428 -13.77 29.58 -25.04
N GLY A 429 -13.64 30.84 -25.49
CA GLY A 429 -14.19 31.30 -26.77
C GLY A 429 -14.48 32.80 -26.79
N MET A 430 -15.62 33.18 -27.41
CA MET A 430 -16.04 34.57 -27.55
C MET A 430 -16.69 35.18 -26.30
N THR A 431 -16.59 34.48 -25.17
CA THR A 431 -17.06 34.95 -23.85
C THR A 431 -15.94 34.84 -22.85
N GLU A 432 -16.13 35.42 -21.64
CA GLU A 432 -15.19 35.27 -20.56
C GLU A 432 -14.97 33.76 -20.24
N PRO A 433 -13.72 33.32 -20.12
CA PRO A 433 -13.43 31.91 -19.77
C PRO A 433 -14.05 31.52 -18.44
N ALA A 434 -14.56 30.30 -18.36
CA ALA A 434 -15.19 29.76 -17.17
C ALA A 434 -14.57 28.39 -16.78
N GLY A 435 -14.58 28.06 -15.47
CA GLY A 435 -14.04 26.80 -14.98
C GLY A 435 -12.51 26.73 -14.95
N MET A 436 -11.82 27.85 -15.04
CA MET A 436 -10.36 27.91 -15.03
C MET A 436 -9.77 27.25 -13.78
N TRP A 437 -8.74 26.46 -13.96
CA TRP A 437 -8.04 25.78 -12.86
C TRP A 437 -6.56 25.59 -13.17
N ASP A 438 -5.78 25.44 -12.12
CA ASP A 438 -4.36 25.10 -12.21
C ASP A 438 -4.00 24.14 -11.06
N PRO A 439 -3.42 22.95 -11.33
CA PRO A 439 -3.10 21.99 -10.28
C PRO A 439 -2.10 22.51 -9.24
N ALA A 440 -1.38 23.58 -9.54
CA ALA A 440 -0.36 24.15 -8.66
C ALA A 440 -0.87 25.26 -7.73
N VAL A 441 -2.13 25.72 -7.87
CA VAL A 441 -2.65 26.85 -7.10
C VAL A 441 -3.70 26.43 -6.07
N LYS A 442 -3.85 27.22 -5.00
CA LYS A 442 -4.73 26.92 -3.86
C LYS A 442 -6.21 26.78 -4.23
N THR A 443 -6.69 27.59 -5.17
CA THR A 443 -8.09 27.54 -5.61
C THR A 443 -8.47 26.19 -6.19
N SER A 444 -7.55 25.58 -6.94
CA SER A 444 -7.74 24.24 -7.51
C SER A 444 -7.76 23.13 -6.45
N LEU A 445 -7.12 23.31 -5.30
CA LEU A 445 -7.20 22.39 -4.16
C LEU A 445 -8.55 22.48 -3.45
N ASP A 446 -9.12 23.69 -3.35
CA ASP A 446 -10.41 23.91 -2.70
C ASP A 446 -11.58 23.33 -3.52
N GLU A 447 -11.44 23.26 -4.84
CA GLU A 447 -12.44 22.68 -5.76
C GLU A 447 -12.52 21.17 -5.74
N GLY A 448 -11.56 20.52 -5.17
CA GLY A 448 -11.70 19.13 -4.97
C GLY A 448 -10.52 18.25 -5.33
N ALA A 449 -9.75 17.96 -4.44
CA ALA A 449 -9.02 16.71 -4.43
C ALA A 449 -8.01 16.57 -5.57
N ILE A 450 -7.22 17.61 -5.87
CA ILE A 450 -5.97 17.42 -6.59
C ILE A 450 -5.00 16.75 -5.61
N LEU A 451 -4.59 15.53 -5.94
CA LEU A 451 -3.71 14.72 -5.08
C LEU A 451 -2.24 15.05 -5.31
N GLY A 452 -1.89 15.34 -6.57
CA GLY A 452 -0.54 15.69 -6.97
C GLY A 452 -0.47 16.09 -8.43
N TYR A 453 0.62 16.71 -8.84
CA TYR A 453 0.83 17.18 -10.20
C TYR A 453 2.31 17.19 -10.60
N GLY A 454 2.56 17.13 -11.91
CA GLY A 454 3.84 17.46 -12.54
C GLY A 454 3.63 18.55 -13.59
N ASP A 455 4.57 19.46 -13.75
CA ASP A 455 4.43 20.63 -14.61
C ASP A 455 5.73 20.95 -15.37
N LEU A 456 5.60 21.32 -16.64
CA LEU A 456 6.68 21.76 -17.50
C LEU A 456 6.24 22.97 -18.33
N VAL A 457 6.86 24.10 -18.09
CA VAL A 457 6.69 25.32 -18.88
C VAL A 457 7.83 25.43 -19.87
N ILE A 458 7.52 25.48 -21.17
CA ILE A 458 8.47 25.53 -22.27
C ILE A 458 8.50 26.97 -22.81
N THR A 459 9.59 27.68 -22.53
CA THR A 459 9.76 29.11 -22.89
C THR A 459 10.67 29.34 -24.10
N GLN A 460 11.32 28.28 -24.57
CA GLN A 460 12.31 28.37 -25.66
C GLN A 460 12.02 27.34 -26.75
N THR A 461 12.38 27.70 -27.98
CA THR A 461 12.32 26.79 -29.11
C THR A 461 13.31 25.63 -28.92
N ALA A 462 12.83 24.41 -29.10
CA ALA A 462 13.59 23.19 -29.14
C ALA A 462 13.33 22.47 -30.47
N THR A 463 14.25 22.56 -31.42
CA THR A 463 14.13 21.97 -32.77
C THR A 463 14.46 20.47 -32.79
N GLY A 464 15.25 19.99 -31.81
CA GLY A 464 15.51 18.56 -31.55
C GLY A 464 14.63 18.02 -30.45
N TRP A 465 14.54 16.68 -30.34
CA TRP A 465 13.84 16.02 -29.24
C TRP A 465 14.50 16.32 -27.89
N VAL A 466 13.68 16.73 -26.95
CA VAL A 466 14.04 16.92 -25.54
C VAL A 466 13.31 15.85 -24.71
N GLU A 467 14.07 15.00 -24.03
CA GLU A 467 13.55 14.09 -23.04
C GLU A 467 13.28 14.86 -21.76
N ALA A 468 12.02 14.99 -21.38
CA ALA A 468 11.62 15.70 -20.18
C ALA A 468 11.12 14.74 -19.11
N THR A 469 11.44 15.06 -17.86
CA THR A 469 10.91 14.36 -16.68
C THR A 469 10.21 15.40 -15.81
N LEU A 470 8.92 15.23 -15.57
CA LEU A 470 8.09 16.09 -14.73
C LEU A 470 7.92 15.40 -13.36
N PRO A 471 8.71 15.76 -12.34
CA PRO A 471 8.55 15.19 -11.02
C PRO A 471 7.17 15.48 -10.46
N PHE A 472 6.57 14.50 -9.77
CA PHE A 472 5.30 14.72 -9.10
C PHE A 472 5.49 15.49 -7.80
N ASN A 473 4.72 16.55 -7.67
CA ASN A 473 4.49 17.32 -6.45
C ASN A 473 3.22 16.79 -5.80
N TRP A 474 3.35 15.97 -4.77
CA TRP A 474 2.23 15.41 -4.02
C TRP A 474 1.81 16.36 -2.89
N TYR A 475 0.51 16.59 -2.71
CA TYR A 475 -0.01 17.43 -1.62
C TYR A 475 -0.09 16.71 -0.28
N ALA A 476 -0.03 15.39 -0.27
CA ALA A 476 0.09 14.59 0.95
C ALA A 476 1.17 13.53 0.77
N LYS A 477 2.11 13.46 1.71
CA LYS A 477 3.03 12.33 1.86
C LYS A 477 2.33 11.19 2.59
N ASP A 478 2.86 9.98 2.47
CA ASP A 478 2.40 8.78 3.17
C ASP A 478 0.92 8.38 2.91
N ALA A 479 0.26 9.00 1.94
CA ALA A 479 -1.05 8.56 1.53
C ALA A 479 -0.97 7.20 0.82
N ALA A 480 -2.04 6.41 0.93
CA ALA A 480 -2.22 5.20 0.16
C ALA A 480 -2.07 5.49 -1.35
N ASN A 481 -1.85 4.46 -2.15
CA ASN A 481 -1.89 4.59 -3.60
C ASN A 481 -3.19 5.29 -4.04
N PRO A 482 -3.15 6.09 -5.13
CA PRO A 482 -4.34 6.79 -5.59
C PRO A 482 -5.51 5.83 -5.75
N ALA A 483 -6.66 6.17 -5.19
CA ALA A 483 -7.87 5.41 -5.43
C ALA A 483 -8.28 5.57 -6.90
N SER A 484 -8.93 4.54 -7.46
CA SER A 484 -9.53 4.62 -8.79
C SER A 484 -10.77 5.51 -8.73
N ALA A 485 -10.58 6.83 -8.78
CA ALA A 485 -11.70 7.75 -8.94
C ALA A 485 -12.24 7.67 -10.38
N PRO A 486 -13.53 7.96 -10.61
CA PRO A 486 -14.12 7.93 -11.95
C PRO A 486 -13.37 8.81 -12.98
N PHE A 487 -12.75 9.91 -12.51
CA PHE A 487 -11.97 10.82 -13.37
C PHE A 487 -10.68 11.19 -12.63
N SER A 488 -9.67 10.30 -12.68
CA SER A 488 -8.48 10.41 -11.84
C SER A 488 -7.22 10.86 -12.58
N LEU A 489 -7.21 10.81 -13.92
CA LEU A 489 -6.06 11.18 -14.75
C LEU A 489 -6.35 12.44 -15.57
N VAL A 490 -5.50 13.44 -15.42
CA VAL A 490 -5.43 14.59 -16.32
C VAL A 490 -4.00 14.73 -16.84
N ILE A 491 -3.83 14.74 -18.17
CA ILE A 491 -2.62 15.20 -18.86
C ILE A 491 -3.07 16.26 -19.85
N SER A 492 -2.35 17.36 -19.94
CA SER A 492 -2.66 18.44 -20.88
C SER A 492 -1.39 18.98 -21.50
N CYS A 493 -1.44 19.17 -22.81
CA CYS A 493 -0.39 19.79 -23.62
C CYS A 493 -0.99 20.96 -24.39
N ALA A 494 -0.41 22.14 -24.30
CA ALA A 494 -0.87 23.34 -25.02
C ALA A 494 0.31 24.15 -25.53
N THR A 495 0.19 24.64 -26.76
CA THR A 495 1.23 25.48 -27.41
C THR A 495 1.30 26.90 -26.84
N SER A 496 0.30 27.31 -26.05
CA SER A 496 0.25 28.63 -25.39
C SER A 496 -0.40 28.47 -24.02
N MET A 497 0.28 28.87 -22.96
CA MET A 497 -0.18 28.72 -21.58
C MET A 497 -1.42 29.57 -21.24
N ARG A 498 -1.61 30.69 -21.95
CA ARG A 498 -2.78 31.57 -21.82
C ARG A 498 -3.85 31.30 -22.88
N GLY A 499 -3.82 30.13 -23.50
CA GLY A 499 -4.72 29.74 -24.57
C GLY A 499 -6.20 29.82 -24.22
N ASP A 500 -6.58 29.57 -22.97
CA ASP A 500 -7.96 29.66 -22.50
C ASP A 500 -8.49 31.10 -22.54
N TYR A 501 -7.61 32.09 -22.45
CA TYR A 501 -7.92 33.52 -22.70
C TYR A 501 -7.82 33.91 -24.16
N LEU A 502 -7.58 32.99 -25.09
CA LEU A 502 -7.29 33.25 -26.49
C LEU A 502 -6.06 34.17 -26.72
N THR A 503 -5.08 34.07 -25.80
CA THR A 503 -3.82 34.82 -25.85
C THR A 503 -2.68 33.88 -26.16
N GLY A 504 -1.84 34.21 -27.14
CA GLY A 504 -0.68 33.41 -27.50
C GLY A 504 -0.06 33.79 -28.84
N CYS A 505 0.88 32.94 -29.28
CA CYS A 505 1.55 33.08 -30.58
C CYS A 505 0.88 32.18 -31.63
N SER A 506 0.34 32.78 -32.70
CA SER A 506 -0.43 32.07 -33.74
C SER A 506 0.41 31.09 -34.59
N THR A 507 1.74 31.12 -34.44
CA THR A 507 2.67 30.24 -35.16
C THR A 507 3.33 29.18 -34.29
N ASN A 508 3.00 29.13 -33.01
CA ASN A 508 3.56 28.11 -32.09
C ASN A 508 3.19 26.70 -32.54
N THR A 509 4.18 25.81 -32.45
CA THR A 509 3.99 24.37 -32.65
C THR A 509 4.65 23.58 -31.54
N MET A 510 4.13 22.39 -31.26
CA MET A 510 4.73 21.41 -30.37
C MET A 510 4.52 19.99 -30.93
N GLN A 511 5.55 19.17 -30.86
CA GLN A 511 5.43 17.75 -31.10
C GLN A 511 5.62 17.07 -29.75
N VAL A 512 4.80 16.05 -29.43
CA VAL A 512 4.88 15.29 -28.17
C VAL A 512 4.73 13.80 -28.43
N ASP A 513 5.43 12.99 -27.62
CA ASP A 513 5.45 11.54 -27.74
C ASP A 513 5.99 10.89 -26.46
N ASP A 514 5.89 9.56 -26.36
CA ASP A 514 6.47 8.74 -25.29
C ASP A 514 6.08 9.19 -23.87
N PHE A 515 4.78 9.32 -23.64
CA PHE A 515 4.27 9.58 -22.29
C PHE A 515 4.37 8.30 -21.46
N GLU A 516 5.23 8.29 -20.44
CA GLU A 516 5.48 7.16 -19.55
C GLU A 516 5.50 7.57 -18.09
N TRP A 517 5.00 6.68 -17.22
CA TRP A 517 5.20 6.86 -15.78
C TRP A 517 6.62 6.41 -15.37
N ALA A 518 7.24 7.16 -14.48
CA ALA A 518 8.35 6.69 -13.68
C ALA A 518 7.83 6.30 -12.29
N TYR A 519 7.94 5.02 -11.95
CA TYR A 519 7.56 4.48 -10.65
C TYR A 519 8.76 4.20 -9.77
#